data_360d0590ba7f3029e5669668a007aafd
#
_entry.id   360d0590ba7f3029e5669668a007aafd
#
_cell.length_a   1.000
_cell.length_b   1.000
_cell.length_c   1.000
_cell.angle_alpha   90.00
_cell.angle_beta   90.00
_cell.angle_gamma   90.00
#
_symmetry.space_group_name_H-M   'P 1'
#
loop_
_entity.id
_entity.type
_entity.pdbx_description
1 polymer ?
#
loop_
_entity_poly.entity_id
_entity_poly.type
_entity_poly.pdbx_seq_one_letter_code
_entity_poly.pdbx_strand_id
1 'polypeptide(L)'
;VVGFISYGNFRDETIQAGEIIALYVLKDYYGKGIAQKLMKVALTALDHFSEIFLWVLKDNKRAIAFYQKMGFTFDGQEKILELGKPIKEKRMVFYSK
;
A
#
# COMPACT_ATOMS: atom_id res chain seq x y z
N VAL A 1 -16.91 -1.82 12.37
CA VAL A 1 -15.57 -1.90 11.77
C VAL A 1 -14.94 -0.52 11.73
N VAL A 2 -13.81 -0.35 12.38
CA VAL A 2 -13.12 0.95 12.42
C VAL A 2 -12.09 1.08 11.30
N GLY A 3 -11.73 -0.03 10.65
CA GLY A 3 -10.80 -0.02 9.53
C GLY A 3 -10.60 -1.42 8.98
N PHE A 4 -9.95 -1.51 7.83
CA PHE A 4 -9.58 -2.80 7.22
C PHE A 4 -8.36 -2.63 6.34
N ILE A 5 -7.71 -3.76 6.04
CA ILE A 5 -6.65 -3.83 5.05
C ILE A 5 -6.92 -5.03 4.13
N SER A 6 -6.73 -4.82 2.84
CA SER A 6 -6.85 -5.86 1.83
C SER A 6 -5.48 -6.09 1.22
N TYR A 7 -5.08 -7.35 1.11
CA TYR A 7 -3.76 -7.71 0.59
C TYR A 7 -3.83 -9.09 -0.07
N GLY A 8 -2.81 -9.40 -0.86
CA GLY A 8 -2.74 -10.68 -1.54
C GLY A 8 -1.54 -10.75 -2.48
N ASN A 9 -1.62 -11.64 -3.46
CA ASN A 9 -0.58 -11.73 -4.48
C ASN A 9 -0.63 -10.51 -5.38
N PHE A 10 0.55 -10.06 -5.85
CA PHE A 10 0.62 -8.96 -6.80
C PHE A 10 -0.13 -9.37 -8.07
N ARG A 11 -0.96 -8.45 -8.58
CA ARG A 11 -1.88 -8.74 -9.68
C ARG A 11 -1.20 -8.99 -11.03
N ASP A 12 0.04 -8.57 -11.18
CA ASP A 12 0.84 -8.93 -12.35
C ASP A 12 1.46 -10.31 -12.10
N GLU A 13 0.91 -11.34 -12.70
CA GLU A 13 1.31 -12.73 -12.47
C GLU A 13 2.74 -13.04 -12.92
N THR A 14 3.36 -12.16 -13.71
CA THR A 14 4.75 -12.35 -14.11
C THR A 14 5.73 -12.02 -12.98
N ILE A 15 5.24 -11.40 -11.91
CA ILE A 15 6.06 -10.97 -10.77
C ILE A 15 5.62 -11.71 -9.52
N GLN A 16 6.55 -12.41 -8.88
CA GLN A 16 6.32 -13.14 -7.62
C GLN A 16 6.47 -12.16 -6.45
N ALA A 17 5.38 -11.49 -6.09
CA ALA A 17 5.38 -10.47 -5.04
C ALA A 17 4.03 -10.41 -4.34
N GLY A 18 4.01 -9.78 -3.16
CA GLY A 18 2.78 -9.46 -2.47
C GLY A 18 2.30 -8.06 -2.85
N GLU A 19 1.06 -7.76 -2.51
CA GLU A 19 0.48 -6.44 -2.76
C GLU A 19 -0.42 -6.03 -1.60
N ILE A 20 -0.28 -4.77 -1.17
CA ILE A 20 -1.27 -4.12 -0.32
C ILE A 20 -2.26 -3.46 -1.27
N ILE A 21 -3.49 -3.95 -1.28
CA ILE A 21 -4.50 -3.54 -2.27
C ILE A 21 -5.27 -2.33 -1.78
N ALA A 22 -5.66 -2.33 -0.51
CA ALA A 22 -6.41 -1.23 0.07
C ALA A 22 -6.16 -1.16 1.57
N LEU A 23 -6.14 0.05 2.11
CA LEU A 23 -6.06 0.29 3.54
C LEU A 23 -7.02 1.42 3.87
N TYR A 24 -7.91 1.18 4.80
CA TYR A 24 -8.93 2.16 5.21
C TYR A 24 -9.06 2.17 6.72
N VAL A 25 -9.13 3.37 7.29
CA VAL A 25 -9.44 3.58 8.71
C VAL A 25 -10.46 4.72 8.78
N LEU A 26 -11.48 4.55 9.60
CA LEU A 26 -12.46 5.62 9.82
C LEU A 26 -11.76 6.86 10.35
N LYS A 27 -12.18 8.03 9.87
CA LYS A 27 -11.55 9.31 10.20
C LYS A 27 -11.45 9.55 11.71
N ASP A 28 -12.49 9.18 12.46
CA ASP A 28 -12.52 9.39 13.91
C ASP A 28 -11.50 8.53 14.67
N TYR A 29 -10.89 7.57 13.99
CA TYR A 29 -9.90 6.67 14.56
C TYR A 29 -8.48 6.93 14.05
N TYR A 30 -8.29 8.03 13.33
CA TYR A 30 -6.95 8.45 12.90
C TYR A 30 -6.09 8.77 14.13
N GLY A 31 -4.80 8.48 14.02
CA GLY A 31 -3.85 8.79 15.10
C GLY A 31 -3.86 7.81 16.26
N LYS A 32 -4.65 6.74 16.17
CA LYS A 32 -4.75 5.73 17.25
C LYS A 32 -3.92 4.47 16.97
N GLY A 33 -3.06 4.50 15.94
CA GLY A 33 -2.20 3.37 15.60
C GLY A 33 -2.89 2.22 14.89
N ILE A 34 -4.15 2.36 14.49
CA ILE A 34 -4.91 1.28 13.85
C ILE A 34 -4.32 0.94 12.48
N ALA A 35 -3.99 1.95 11.67
CA ALA A 35 -3.40 1.72 10.36
C ALA A 35 -2.06 0.99 10.46
N GLN A 36 -1.24 1.36 11.46
CA GLN A 36 0.04 0.68 11.70
C GLN A 36 -0.16 -0.78 12.07
N LYS A 37 -1.14 -1.08 12.92
CA LYS A 37 -1.44 -2.46 13.32
C LYS A 37 -1.92 -3.29 12.13
N LEU A 38 -2.81 -2.74 11.32
CA LEU A 38 -3.31 -3.40 10.12
C LEU A 38 -2.16 -3.68 9.15
N MET A 39 -1.29 -2.68 8.92
CA MET A 39 -0.16 -2.85 8.02
C MET A 39 0.79 -3.94 8.52
N LYS A 40 1.08 -3.99 9.82
CA LYS A 40 1.94 -5.03 10.38
C LYS A 40 1.36 -6.43 10.18
N VAL A 41 0.07 -6.60 10.33
CA VAL A 41 -0.60 -7.89 10.08
C VAL A 41 -0.41 -8.29 8.62
N ALA A 42 -0.65 -7.36 7.69
CA ALA A 42 -0.52 -7.65 6.26
C ALA A 42 0.93 -7.97 5.87
N LEU A 43 1.90 -7.18 6.36
CA LEU A 43 3.31 -7.42 6.05
C LEU A 43 3.77 -8.76 6.60
N THR A 44 3.30 -9.16 7.78
CA THR A 44 3.61 -10.47 8.35
C THR A 44 3.00 -11.58 7.49
N ALA A 45 1.75 -11.43 7.07
CA ALA A 45 1.08 -12.42 6.22
C ALA A 45 1.76 -12.56 4.86
N LEU A 46 2.41 -11.51 4.36
CA LEU A 46 3.07 -11.49 3.04
C LEU A 46 4.59 -11.67 3.14
N ASP A 47 5.12 -12.02 4.30
CA ASP A 47 6.57 -12.05 4.52
C ASP A 47 7.30 -13.16 3.73
N HIS A 48 6.56 -14.11 3.17
CA HIS A 48 7.14 -15.11 2.27
C HIS A 48 7.52 -14.53 0.90
N PHE A 49 7.03 -13.34 0.57
CA PHE A 49 7.47 -12.61 -0.61
C PHE A 49 8.66 -11.72 -0.27
N SER A 50 9.63 -11.61 -1.17
CA SER A 50 10.77 -10.69 -0.99
C SER A 50 10.35 -9.24 -1.14
N GLU A 51 9.35 -8.99 -1.97
CA GLU A 51 8.87 -7.64 -2.28
C GLU A 51 7.37 -7.57 -2.08
N ILE A 52 6.92 -6.46 -1.51
CA ILE A 52 5.50 -6.18 -1.32
C ILE A 52 5.25 -4.80 -1.92
N PHE A 53 4.34 -4.73 -2.90
CA PHE A 53 4.04 -3.51 -3.63
C PHE A 53 2.73 -2.88 -3.16
N LEU A 54 2.60 -1.59 -3.39
CA LEU A 54 1.33 -0.88 -3.32
C LEU A 54 1.31 0.23 -4.34
N TRP A 55 0.10 0.65 -4.70
CA TRP A 55 -0.12 1.82 -5.55
C TRP A 55 -0.75 2.91 -4.71
N VAL A 56 -0.30 4.15 -4.90
CA VAL A 56 -0.80 5.29 -4.16
C VAL A 56 -0.99 6.46 -5.11
N LEU A 57 -2.06 7.22 -4.93
CA LEU A 57 -2.29 8.43 -5.72
C LEU A 57 -1.14 9.41 -5.50
N LYS A 58 -0.65 9.97 -6.60
CA LYS A 58 0.50 10.88 -6.60
C LYS A 58 0.34 12.03 -5.60
N ASP A 59 -0.88 12.55 -5.45
CA ASP A 59 -1.14 13.72 -4.63
C ASP A 59 -1.60 13.38 -3.21
N ASN A 60 -1.70 12.11 -2.88
CA ASN A 60 -2.10 11.67 -1.54
C ASN A 60 -0.89 11.69 -0.59
N LYS A 61 -0.47 12.89 -0.21
CA LYS A 61 0.74 13.10 0.59
C LYS A 61 0.66 12.44 1.95
N ARG A 62 -0.53 12.38 2.54
CA ARG A 62 -0.74 11.76 3.84
C ARG A 62 -0.46 10.25 3.78
N ALA A 63 -1.04 9.58 2.78
CA ALA A 63 -0.83 8.14 2.60
C ALA A 63 0.64 7.85 2.29
N ILE A 64 1.26 8.64 1.41
CA ILE A 64 2.67 8.47 1.06
C ILE A 64 3.54 8.56 2.30
N ALA A 65 3.32 9.57 3.14
CA ALA A 65 4.10 9.74 4.37
C ALA A 65 3.93 8.54 5.31
N PHE A 66 2.71 8.02 5.43
CA PHE A 66 2.45 6.84 6.23
C PHE A 66 3.19 5.61 5.70
N TYR A 67 3.10 5.38 4.38
CA TYR A 67 3.78 4.22 3.77
C TYR A 67 5.29 4.34 3.90
N GLN A 68 5.85 5.53 3.73
CA GLN A 68 7.28 5.75 3.93
C GLN A 68 7.69 5.44 5.36
N LYS A 69 6.88 5.86 6.32
CA LYS A 69 7.13 5.56 7.74
C LYS A 69 7.11 4.05 7.99
N MET A 70 6.29 3.31 7.27
CA MET A 70 6.22 1.85 7.40
C MET A 70 7.32 1.12 6.63
N GLY A 71 8.18 1.83 5.91
CA GLY A 71 9.33 1.24 5.22
C GLY A 71 9.19 1.09 3.72
N PHE A 72 8.12 1.62 3.13
CA PHE A 72 7.94 1.60 1.68
C PHE A 72 8.73 2.74 1.03
N THR A 73 9.22 2.50 -0.17
CA THR A 73 9.89 3.52 -0.98
C THR A 73 9.36 3.46 -2.42
N PHE A 74 9.46 4.57 -3.14
CA PHE A 74 9.09 4.58 -4.55
C PHE A 74 10.08 3.77 -5.38
N ASP A 75 9.57 3.04 -6.37
CA ASP A 75 10.41 2.23 -7.26
C ASP A 75 10.46 2.77 -8.69
N GLY A 76 9.87 3.93 -8.94
CA GLY A 76 9.88 4.56 -10.24
C GLY A 76 8.73 4.17 -11.16
N GLN A 77 7.93 3.18 -10.80
CA GLN A 77 6.80 2.77 -11.63
C GLN A 77 5.59 3.66 -11.39
N GLU A 78 4.90 3.99 -12.47
CA GLU A 78 3.71 4.85 -12.45
C GLU A 78 2.66 4.29 -13.39
N LYS A 79 1.40 4.62 -13.13
CA LYS A 79 0.30 4.30 -14.05
C LYS A 79 -0.73 5.42 -14.01
N ILE A 80 -1.54 5.49 -15.05
CA ILE A 80 -2.62 6.47 -15.18
C ILE A 80 -3.95 5.74 -15.08
N LEU A 81 -4.83 6.19 -14.19
CA LEU A 81 -6.20 5.73 -14.09
C LEU A 81 -7.10 6.72 -14.81
N GLU A 82 -8.00 6.21 -15.66
CA GLU A 82 -8.96 7.05 -16.37
C GLU A 82 -10.31 6.98 -15.65
N LEU A 83 -10.55 7.93 -14.75
CA LEU A 83 -11.78 8.03 -13.96
C LEU A 83 -12.49 9.35 -14.27
N GLY A 84 -12.83 9.56 -15.55
CA GLY A 84 -13.37 10.83 -16.03
C GLY A 84 -12.29 11.85 -16.34
N LYS A 85 -11.17 11.78 -15.65
CA LYS A 85 -9.94 12.53 -15.93
C LYS A 85 -8.75 11.62 -15.59
N PRO A 86 -7.57 11.86 -16.16
CA PRO A 86 -6.40 11.05 -15.85
C PRO A 86 -5.93 11.32 -14.42
N ILE A 87 -5.71 10.27 -13.65
CA ILE A 87 -5.20 10.32 -12.28
C ILE A 87 -3.96 9.46 -12.22
N LYS A 88 -2.84 10.04 -11.78
CA LYS A 88 -1.57 9.32 -11.70
C LYS A 88 -1.44 8.60 -10.37
N GLU A 89 -1.09 7.31 -10.45
CA GLU A 89 -0.65 6.53 -9.28
C GLU A 89 0.83 6.21 -9.40
N LYS A 90 1.50 6.16 -8.24
CA LYS A 90 2.89 5.76 -8.15
C LYS A 90 2.98 4.47 -7.35
N ARG A 91 3.93 3.61 -7.73
CA ARG A 91 4.15 2.35 -7.03
C ARG A 91 5.21 2.51 -5.95
N MET A 92 4.95 1.90 -4.79
CA MET A 92 5.91 1.82 -3.70
C MET A 92 6.21 0.36 -3.41
N VAL A 93 7.38 0.10 -2.86
CA VAL A 93 7.83 -1.26 -2.56
C VAL A 93 8.38 -1.33 -1.14
N PHE A 94 8.09 -2.44 -0.48
CA PHE A 94 8.66 -2.82 0.81
C PHE A 94 9.45 -4.11 0.60
N TYR A 95 10.71 -4.12 1.02
CA TYR A 95 11.57 -5.30 0.89
C TYR A 95 11.53 -6.04 2.23
N SER A 96 10.93 -7.23 2.22
CA SER A 96 10.76 -8.02 3.45
C SER A 96 11.96 -8.94 3.73
N LYS A 97 12.87 -9.04 2.77
CA LYS A 97 14.05 -9.92 2.89
C LYS A 97 15.30 -9.25 2.37
#